data_99d2ed432dfb39198f840404295f0d63
#
_entry.id   99d2ed432dfb39198f840404295f0d63
#
_cell.length_a   1.000
_cell.length_b   1.000
_cell.length_c   1.000
_cell.angle_alpha   90.00
_cell.angle_beta   90.00
_cell.angle_gamma   90.00
#
_symmetry.space_group_name_H-M   'P 1'
#
loop_
_entity.id
_entity.type
_entity.pdbx_description
1 polymer ?
#
loop_
_entity_poly.entity_id
_entity_poly.type
_entity_poly.pdbx_seq_one_letter_code
_entity_poly.pdbx_strand_id
1 'polypeptide(L)'
;MRGLIIRNTGSWYTVRTDGGQLFDCKVKGNFRLRGIRSTNPVAVGDWVEILPTTGELPPGGALPTALITEICDRRNYIIRRASNLSKQSHIIAANIDLACLVVTIAHPETSTTFIDRFLASAEAYRVPVLLIFNKVDLYDADEQRYLDGMMYLYRTLGYECLAVSAVTHQGMDALRVALAGKISLFSGNSGVGKSTLLNLLVPEARAKTAELSLAHDQGQHTTTFSELFDLPPLPSALQVPSSSPDSSSSPGTSDVQPPAAQSPISPGAIIDTPGIRGFGTFDFEREEVSHYFRELFQIGRECRFGNCTHTNEPGCAVKKALDNHEIAESRYLSYLSMLDDKDEGKYREKY
;
A
#
# COMPACT_ATOMS: atom_id res chain seq x y z
N MET A 1 26.61 2.73 -7.07
CA MET A 1 25.56 3.16 -8.02
C MET A 1 24.23 3.02 -7.32
N ARG A 2 23.40 4.05 -7.38
CA ARG A 2 22.05 4.02 -6.78
C ARG A 2 21.03 3.37 -7.72
N GLY A 3 20.08 2.63 -7.16
CA GLY A 3 19.00 2.04 -7.94
C GLY A 3 17.79 1.65 -7.09
N LEU A 4 16.67 1.43 -7.76
CA LEU A 4 15.39 1.03 -7.19
C LEU A 4 15.19 -0.48 -7.33
N ILE A 5 14.82 -1.16 -6.25
CA ILE A 5 14.43 -2.58 -6.30
C ILE A 5 13.06 -2.68 -6.97
N ILE A 6 13.02 -3.33 -8.14
CA ILE A 6 11.79 -3.52 -8.91
C ILE A 6 11.24 -4.95 -8.84
N ARG A 7 12.05 -5.92 -8.44
CA ARG A 7 11.64 -7.32 -8.32
C ARG A 7 12.40 -8.03 -7.21
N ASN A 8 11.72 -8.91 -6.49
CA ASN A 8 12.29 -9.77 -5.46
C ASN A 8 11.90 -11.23 -5.75
N THR A 9 12.90 -12.09 -5.96
CA THR A 9 12.71 -13.54 -6.18
C THR A 9 13.19 -14.39 -5.01
N GLY A 10 13.24 -13.82 -3.82
CA GLY A 10 13.71 -14.46 -2.60
C GLY A 10 15.21 -14.35 -2.37
N SER A 11 16.03 -14.87 -3.27
CA SER A 11 17.51 -14.83 -3.18
C SER A 11 18.15 -13.78 -4.07
N TRP A 12 17.43 -13.30 -5.07
CA TRP A 12 17.87 -12.31 -6.03
C TRP A 12 16.91 -11.14 -6.11
N TYR A 13 17.47 -9.98 -6.40
CA TYR A 13 16.74 -8.72 -6.55
C TYR A 13 17.07 -8.11 -7.89
N THR A 14 16.07 -7.73 -8.68
CA THR A 14 16.33 -6.93 -9.88
C THR A 14 16.29 -5.46 -9.48
N VAL A 15 17.38 -4.76 -9.76
CA VAL A 15 17.57 -3.34 -9.45
C VAL A 15 17.61 -2.55 -10.74
N ARG A 16 16.85 -1.49 -10.81
CA ARG A 16 16.88 -0.50 -11.89
C ARG A 16 17.64 0.73 -11.40
N THR A 17 18.76 1.04 -12.03
CA THR A 17 19.57 2.22 -11.70
C THR A 17 18.88 3.52 -12.15
N ASP A 18 19.34 4.67 -11.65
CA ASP A 18 18.88 5.99 -12.09
C ASP A 18 19.05 6.21 -13.61
N GLY A 19 20.02 5.54 -14.24
CA GLY A 19 20.22 5.52 -15.69
C GLY A 19 19.34 4.52 -16.46
N GLY A 20 18.43 3.81 -15.78
CA GLY A 20 17.53 2.83 -16.41
C GLY A 20 18.16 1.45 -16.65
N GLN A 21 19.43 1.23 -16.32
CA GLN A 21 20.08 -0.06 -16.48
C GLN A 21 19.61 -1.05 -15.41
N LEU A 22 19.37 -2.30 -15.80
CA LEU A 22 18.92 -3.37 -14.91
C LEU A 22 20.11 -4.25 -14.48
N PHE A 23 20.11 -4.64 -13.21
CA PHE A 23 21.06 -5.57 -12.61
C PHE A 23 20.33 -6.63 -11.79
N ASP A 24 20.83 -7.87 -11.85
CA ASP A 24 20.46 -8.91 -10.89
C ASP A 24 21.43 -8.85 -9.71
N CYS A 25 20.88 -8.63 -8.52
CA CYS A 25 21.64 -8.32 -7.33
C CYS A 25 21.46 -9.37 -6.23
N LYS A 26 22.52 -9.60 -5.46
CA LYS A 26 22.50 -10.30 -4.17
C LYS A 26 22.81 -9.32 -3.05
N VAL A 27 22.31 -9.60 -1.86
CA VAL A 27 22.66 -8.84 -0.65
C VAL A 27 24.01 -9.32 -0.14
N LYS A 28 24.91 -8.42 0.22
CA LYS A 28 26.22 -8.73 0.81
C LYS A 28 26.05 -9.45 2.15
N GLY A 29 26.72 -10.59 2.34
CA GLY A 29 26.48 -11.59 3.39
C GLY A 29 26.48 -11.12 4.87
N ASN A 30 26.96 -9.91 5.18
CA ASN A 30 26.94 -9.33 6.53
C ASN A 30 25.95 -8.19 6.72
N PHE A 31 24.94 -8.12 5.85
CA PHE A 31 23.97 -7.04 5.85
C PHE A 31 22.96 -7.22 7.00
N ARG A 32 23.22 -6.56 8.13
CA ARG A 32 22.28 -6.48 9.27
C ARG A 32 21.76 -5.05 9.35
N LEU A 33 20.52 -4.83 8.99
CA LEU A 33 19.82 -3.58 9.31
C LEU A 33 19.74 -3.45 10.85
N ARG A 34 20.28 -2.37 11.39
CA ARG A 34 20.14 -2.04 12.81
C ARG A 34 18.65 -1.94 13.14
N GLY A 35 18.15 -2.84 13.97
CA GLY A 35 16.78 -2.80 14.52
C GLY A 35 15.73 -3.66 13.81
N ILE A 36 15.97 -4.22 12.63
CA ILE A 36 14.99 -5.07 11.94
C ILE A 36 15.47 -6.54 11.97
N ARG A 37 14.77 -7.37 12.74
CA ARG A 37 14.96 -8.84 12.73
C ARG A 37 14.14 -9.44 11.56
N SER A 38 14.60 -9.26 10.34
CA SER A 38 14.00 -9.87 9.14
C SER A 38 15.00 -10.77 8.44
N THR A 39 14.52 -11.89 7.91
CA THR A 39 15.32 -12.80 7.06
C THR A 39 15.60 -12.18 5.70
N ASN A 40 14.72 -11.29 5.20
CA ASN A 40 14.90 -10.51 3.98
C ASN A 40 14.84 -9.02 4.31
N PRO A 41 16.00 -8.35 4.45
CA PRO A 41 16.05 -6.94 4.83
C PRO A 41 15.61 -6.00 3.69
N VAL A 42 15.57 -6.48 2.45
CA VAL A 42 15.33 -5.69 1.22
C VAL A 42 13.95 -6.01 0.65
N ALA A 43 13.24 -5.00 0.23
CA ALA A 43 11.89 -5.11 -0.35
C ALA A 43 11.79 -4.38 -1.70
N VAL A 44 10.77 -4.70 -2.48
CA VAL A 44 10.43 -3.94 -3.69
C VAL A 44 10.07 -2.51 -3.28
N GLY A 45 10.58 -1.53 -4.03
CA GLY A 45 10.46 -0.10 -3.71
C GLY A 45 11.60 0.46 -2.85
N ASP A 46 12.54 -0.38 -2.37
CA ASP A 46 13.75 0.13 -1.72
C ASP A 46 14.69 0.79 -2.72
N TRP A 47 15.24 1.93 -2.29
CA TRP A 47 16.42 2.50 -2.92
C TRP A 47 17.66 1.88 -2.29
N VAL A 48 18.61 1.46 -3.12
CA VAL A 48 19.82 0.76 -2.68
C VAL A 48 21.05 1.28 -3.41
N GLU A 49 22.20 1.15 -2.73
CA GLU A 49 23.49 1.28 -3.39
C GLU A 49 23.97 -0.10 -3.86
N ILE A 50 24.39 -0.20 -5.12
CA ILE A 50 24.89 -1.42 -5.72
C ILE A 50 26.33 -1.28 -6.22
N LEU A 51 27.07 -2.38 -6.13
CA LEU A 51 28.42 -2.51 -6.67
C LEU A 51 28.42 -3.60 -7.74
N PRO A 52 28.65 -3.27 -9.05
CA PRO A 52 28.75 -4.25 -10.11
C PRO A 52 29.80 -5.32 -9.82
N THR A 53 29.51 -6.54 -10.20
CA THR A 53 30.42 -7.70 -10.02
C THR A 53 30.46 -8.53 -11.30
N THR A 54 31.50 -9.36 -11.41
CA THR A 54 31.63 -10.36 -12.46
C THR A 54 31.25 -11.75 -11.95
N GLY A 55 30.38 -11.82 -10.93
CA GLY A 55 30.03 -13.05 -10.22
C GLY A 55 29.00 -13.93 -10.94
N GLU A 56 28.49 -14.93 -10.21
CA GLU A 56 27.50 -15.88 -10.70
C GLU A 56 26.23 -15.18 -11.19
N LEU A 57 25.68 -15.67 -12.30
CA LEU A 57 24.37 -15.27 -12.80
C LEU A 57 23.26 -16.07 -12.07
N PRO A 58 22.07 -15.49 -11.86
CA PRO A 58 20.93 -16.27 -11.42
C PRO A 58 20.57 -17.33 -12.47
N PRO A 59 19.91 -18.44 -12.08
CA PRO A 59 19.44 -19.45 -13.02
C PRO A 59 18.56 -18.82 -14.11
N GLY A 60 18.97 -18.94 -15.38
CA GLY A 60 18.30 -18.31 -16.53
C GLY A 60 18.48 -16.79 -16.64
N GLY A 61 19.32 -16.16 -15.81
CA GLY A 61 19.57 -14.73 -15.80
C GLY A 61 20.44 -14.28 -17.00
N ALA A 62 20.07 -13.15 -17.60
CA ALA A 62 20.81 -12.50 -18.67
C ALA A 62 21.29 -11.08 -18.30
N LEU A 63 20.95 -10.59 -17.10
CA LEU A 63 21.32 -9.27 -16.64
C LEU A 63 22.72 -9.26 -16.00
N PRO A 64 23.48 -8.16 -16.09
CA PRO A 64 24.72 -8.00 -15.34
C PRO A 64 24.46 -8.11 -13.84
N THR A 65 25.44 -8.62 -13.09
CA THR A 65 25.30 -8.86 -11.67
C THR A 65 25.90 -7.75 -10.82
N ALA A 66 25.32 -7.53 -9.63
CA ALA A 66 25.83 -6.59 -8.66
C ALA A 66 25.56 -7.07 -7.21
N LEU A 67 26.24 -6.46 -6.25
CA LEU A 67 25.99 -6.63 -4.84
C LEU A 67 25.29 -5.41 -4.28
N ILE A 68 24.19 -5.61 -3.54
CA ILE A 68 23.58 -4.57 -2.71
C ILE A 68 24.50 -4.35 -1.51
N THR A 69 25.02 -3.14 -1.37
CA THR A 69 25.96 -2.76 -0.32
C THR A 69 25.30 -1.95 0.78
N GLU A 70 24.21 -1.22 0.46
CA GLU A 70 23.50 -0.37 1.39
C GLU A 70 22.02 -0.24 0.98
N ILE A 71 21.13 -0.08 1.97
CA ILE A 71 19.72 0.30 1.77
C ILE A 71 19.58 1.74 2.23
N CYS A 72 19.06 2.61 1.35
CA CYS A 72 18.77 3.99 1.68
C CYS A 72 17.63 4.10 2.69
N ASP A 73 17.54 5.22 3.40
CA ASP A 73 16.47 5.48 4.35
C ASP A 73 15.09 5.36 3.69
N ARG A 74 14.20 4.63 4.34
CA ARG A 74 12.82 4.44 3.90
C ARG A 74 11.93 5.57 4.42
N ARG A 75 11.08 6.12 3.57
CA ARG A 75 10.01 7.02 4.01
C ARG A 75 8.92 6.28 4.78
N ASN A 76 8.58 5.10 4.28
CA ASN A 76 7.60 4.18 4.85
C ASN A 76 7.86 2.77 4.31
N TYR A 77 7.19 1.79 4.90
CA TYR A 77 7.24 0.40 4.44
C TYR A 77 6.03 -0.37 4.95
N ILE A 78 5.72 -1.49 4.35
CA ILE A 78 4.63 -2.38 4.77
C ILE A 78 5.22 -3.74 5.13
N ILE A 79 4.82 -4.27 6.28
CA ILE A 79 5.21 -5.60 6.72
C ILE A 79 4.06 -6.59 6.60
N ARG A 80 4.41 -7.86 6.39
CA ARG A 80 3.53 -9.01 6.57
C ARG A 80 4.05 -9.82 7.73
N ARG A 81 3.19 -10.14 8.69
CA ARG A 81 3.53 -11.09 9.74
C ARG A 81 3.51 -12.50 9.16
N ALA A 82 4.54 -13.30 9.45
CA ALA A 82 4.53 -14.70 9.07
C ALA A 82 3.41 -15.43 9.85
N SER A 83 2.64 -16.27 9.15
CA SER A 83 1.49 -16.96 9.69
C SER A 83 1.83 -18.05 10.74
N ASN A 84 3.08 -18.41 10.88
CA ASN A 84 3.55 -19.44 11.81
C ASN A 84 4.50 -18.82 12.83
N LEU A 85 4.17 -18.92 14.12
CA LEU A 85 5.00 -18.87 15.35
C LEU A 85 6.38 -18.15 15.33
N SER A 86 6.88 -17.73 14.18
CA SER A 86 8.12 -16.95 14.08
C SER A 86 7.80 -15.48 14.29
N LYS A 87 8.46 -14.85 15.26
CA LYS A 87 8.45 -13.40 15.50
C LYS A 87 9.08 -12.59 14.36
N GLN A 88 9.17 -13.16 13.16
CA GLN A 88 9.80 -12.55 12.00
C GLN A 88 8.74 -11.86 11.13
N SER A 89 8.88 -10.57 10.98
CA SER A 89 8.12 -9.76 10.03
C SER A 89 8.87 -9.69 8.70
N HIS A 90 8.16 -9.82 7.59
CA HIS A 90 8.72 -9.62 6.25
C HIS A 90 8.25 -8.28 5.70
N ILE A 91 9.18 -7.42 5.32
CA ILE A 91 8.86 -6.20 4.59
C ILE A 91 8.45 -6.61 3.18
N ILE A 92 7.26 -6.19 2.77
CA ILE A 92 6.66 -6.57 1.50
C ILE A 92 6.98 -5.54 0.42
N ALA A 93 6.86 -4.27 0.78
CA ALA A 93 7.13 -3.14 -0.08
C ALA A 93 7.58 -1.93 0.76
N ALA A 94 8.35 -1.04 0.16
CA ALA A 94 8.87 0.16 0.79
C ALA A 94 8.70 1.39 -0.12
N ASN A 95 8.78 2.58 0.48
CA ASN A 95 8.70 3.87 -0.21
C ASN A 95 7.45 4.04 -1.06
N ILE A 96 6.30 3.58 -0.53
CA ILE A 96 5.00 3.61 -1.18
C ILE A 96 4.42 5.03 -1.09
N ASP A 97 3.98 5.58 -2.22
CA ASP A 97 3.31 6.87 -2.28
C ASP A 97 1.81 6.74 -2.03
N LEU A 98 1.20 5.60 -2.41
CA LEU A 98 -0.23 5.38 -2.32
C LEU A 98 -0.57 3.90 -2.12
N ALA A 99 -1.36 3.59 -1.09
CA ALA A 99 -1.95 2.27 -0.92
C ALA A 99 -3.38 2.28 -1.46
N CYS A 100 -3.63 1.48 -2.51
CA CYS A 100 -4.93 1.37 -3.15
C CYS A 100 -5.66 0.15 -2.59
N LEU A 101 -6.70 0.39 -1.81
CA LEU A 101 -7.58 -0.67 -1.33
C LEU A 101 -8.77 -0.84 -2.27
N VAL A 102 -8.79 -1.95 -3.01
CA VAL A 102 -9.92 -2.31 -3.86
C VAL A 102 -10.97 -3.04 -3.04
N VAL A 103 -12.16 -2.49 -3.02
CA VAL A 103 -13.31 -2.99 -2.26
C VAL A 103 -14.54 -3.08 -3.16
N THR A 104 -15.52 -3.86 -2.74
CA THR A 104 -16.83 -4.00 -3.40
C THR A 104 -17.93 -3.98 -2.34
N ILE A 105 -19.06 -3.35 -2.65
CA ILE A 105 -20.25 -3.33 -1.80
C ILE A 105 -20.93 -4.70 -1.79
N ALA A 106 -20.94 -5.35 -2.96
CA ALA A 106 -21.46 -6.68 -3.18
C ALA A 106 -20.58 -7.45 -4.18
N HIS A 107 -20.79 -8.75 -4.30
CA HIS A 107 -20.18 -9.61 -5.34
C HIS A 107 -18.64 -9.71 -5.38
N PRO A 108 -17.92 -9.99 -4.28
CA PRO A 108 -18.32 -10.23 -2.90
C PRO A 108 -18.37 -8.96 -2.08
N GLU A 109 -19.10 -8.98 -0.98
CA GLU A 109 -19.09 -7.88 0.00
C GLU A 109 -17.72 -7.74 0.68
N THR A 110 -17.31 -6.49 0.89
CA THR A 110 -16.14 -6.14 1.71
C THR A 110 -16.62 -5.49 2.99
N SER A 111 -16.39 -6.13 4.14
CA SER A 111 -16.81 -5.60 5.44
C SER A 111 -16.12 -4.27 5.77
N THR A 112 -16.85 -3.39 6.46
CA THR A 112 -16.31 -2.13 7.00
C THR A 112 -15.14 -2.38 7.93
N THR A 113 -15.20 -3.43 8.74
CA THR A 113 -14.10 -3.82 9.64
C THR A 113 -12.82 -4.12 8.88
N PHE A 114 -12.90 -4.78 7.72
CA PHE A 114 -11.70 -5.02 6.88
C PHE A 114 -11.14 -3.71 6.33
N ILE A 115 -12.01 -2.81 5.84
CA ILE A 115 -11.59 -1.49 5.34
C ILE A 115 -10.90 -0.71 6.46
N ASP A 116 -11.52 -0.63 7.62
CA ASP A 116 -11.05 0.17 8.75
C ASP A 116 -9.74 -0.35 9.33
N ARG A 117 -9.56 -1.66 9.40
CA ARG A 117 -8.30 -2.30 9.79
C ARG A 117 -7.18 -1.98 8.80
N PHE A 118 -7.49 -1.96 7.50
CA PHE A 118 -6.54 -1.56 6.48
C PHE A 118 -6.14 -0.09 6.65
N LEU A 119 -7.12 0.80 6.85
CA LEU A 119 -6.88 2.23 7.06
C LEU A 119 -6.03 2.48 8.31
N ALA A 120 -6.36 1.87 9.44
CA ALA A 120 -5.58 1.98 10.67
C ALA A 120 -4.12 1.52 10.46
N SER A 121 -3.94 0.43 9.73
CA SER A 121 -2.62 -0.08 9.38
C SER A 121 -1.84 0.90 8.51
N ALA A 122 -2.48 1.48 7.52
CA ALA A 122 -1.85 2.47 6.64
C ALA A 122 -1.46 3.75 7.38
N GLU A 123 -2.31 4.22 8.30
CA GLU A 123 -2.01 5.36 9.18
C GLU A 123 -0.74 5.09 10.02
N ALA A 124 -0.64 3.90 10.61
CA ALA A 124 0.53 3.52 11.41
C ALA A 124 1.84 3.55 10.60
N TYR A 125 1.78 3.20 9.33
CA TYR A 125 2.95 3.24 8.43
C TYR A 125 3.09 4.57 7.67
N ARG A 126 2.20 5.53 7.90
CA ARG A 126 2.18 6.83 7.20
C ARG A 126 2.11 6.66 5.69
N VAL A 127 1.27 5.73 5.23
CA VAL A 127 1.01 5.49 3.81
C VAL A 127 -0.34 6.08 3.46
N PRO A 128 -0.43 7.05 2.54
CA PRO A 128 -1.71 7.57 2.05
C PRO A 128 -2.54 6.46 1.42
N VAL A 129 -3.87 6.52 1.58
CA VAL A 129 -4.79 5.50 1.06
C VAL A 129 -5.76 6.09 0.05
N LEU A 130 -5.98 5.34 -1.04
CA LEU A 130 -7.07 5.50 -1.98
C LEU A 130 -8.02 4.29 -1.85
N LEU A 131 -9.28 4.53 -1.50
CA LEU A 131 -10.33 3.53 -1.52
C LEU A 131 -10.93 3.44 -2.93
N ILE A 132 -10.89 2.27 -3.54
CA ILE A 132 -11.38 2.02 -4.90
C ILE A 132 -12.59 1.10 -4.79
N PHE A 133 -13.79 1.66 -4.89
CA PHE A 133 -15.04 0.91 -4.93
C PHE A 133 -15.26 0.40 -6.35
N ASN A 134 -15.01 -0.89 -6.57
CA ASN A 134 -15.07 -1.51 -7.89
C ASN A 134 -16.42 -2.21 -8.13
N LYS A 135 -16.69 -2.57 -9.39
CA LYS A 135 -17.90 -3.27 -9.87
C LYS A 135 -19.19 -2.45 -9.74
N VAL A 136 -19.08 -1.13 -9.82
CA VAL A 136 -20.25 -0.25 -9.69
C VAL A 136 -21.32 -0.46 -10.77
N ASP A 137 -20.97 -1.14 -11.85
CA ASP A 137 -21.87 -1.58 -12.92
C ASP A 137 -22.83 -2.70 -12.50
N LEU A 138 -22.55 -3.39 -11.38
CA LEU A 138 -23.36 -4.49 -10.88
C LEU A 138 -24.33 -4.09 -9.76
N TYR A 139 -24.25 -2.86 -9.25
CA TYR A 139 -24.98 -2.44 -8.07
C TYR A 139 -26.42 -2.03 -8.40
N ASP A 140 -27.37 -2.56 -7.63
CA ASP A 140 -28.74 -2.10 -7.66
C ASP A 140 -28.91 -0.73 -6.96
N ALA A 141 -30.16 -0.23 -6.87
CA ALA A 141 -30.43 1.09 -6.31
C ALA A 141 -30.14 1.17 -4.81
N ASP A 142 -30.28 0.09 -4.05
CA ASP A 142 -29.99 0.05 -2.63
C ASP A 142 -28.50 -0.03 -2.36
N GLU A 143 -27.79 -0.85 -3.11
CA GLU A 143 -26.34 -0.99 -3.09
C GLU A 143 -25.66 0.31 -3.52
N GLN A 144 -26.21 1.02 -4.51
CA GLN A 144 -25.71 2.34 -4.94
C GLN A 144 -25.88 3.38 -3.82
N ARG A 145 -27.02 3.41 -3.12
CA ARG A 145 -27.22 4.31 -1.95
C ARG A 145 -26.24 3.98 -0.81
N TYR A 146 -25.99 2.69 -0.60
CA TYR A 146 -25.01 2.26 0.40
C TYR A 146 -23.58 2.69 0.00
N LEU A 147 -23.21 2.53 -1.27
CA LEU A 147 -21.95 3.04 -1.81
C LEU A 147 -21.79 4.55 -1.57
N ASP A 148 -22.82 5.34 -1.87
CA ASP A 148 -22.78 6.78 -1.68
C ASP A 148 -22.56 7.15 -0.21
N GLY A 149 -23.23 6.45 0.71
CA GLY A 149 -23.04 6.59 2.14
C GLY A 149 -21.62 6.24 2.61
N MET A 150 -21.06 5.14 2.11
CA MET A 150 -19.70 4.72 2.42
C MET A 150 -18.66 5.71 1.90
N MET A 151 -18.81 6.16 0.65
CA MET A 151 -17.92 7.17 0.08
C MET A 151 -18.00 8.50 0.81
N TYR A 152 -19.20 8.91 1.23
CA TYR A 152 -19.39 10.10 2.05
C TYR A 152 -18.66 9.96 3.39
N LEU A 153 -18.85 8.85 4.10
CA LEU A 153 -18.19 8.58 5.38
C LEU A 153 -16.67 8.69 5.25
N TYR A 154 -16.07 7.94 4.35
CA TYR A 154 -14.61 7.90 4.26
C TYR A 154 -14.02 9.21 3.74
N ARG A 155 -14.71 9.92 2.84
CA ARG A 155 -14.28 11.26 2.41
C ARG A 155 -14.32 12.28 3.54
N THR A 156 -15.35 12.24 4.39
CA THR A 156 -15.43 13.10 5.58
C THR A 156 -14.28 12.83 6.56
N LEU A 157 -13.80 11.60 6.62
CA LEU A 157 -12.60 11.22 7.39
C LEU A 157 -11.28 11.59 6.67
N GLY A 158 -11.34 12.20 5.48
CA GLY A 158 -10.18 12.67 4.72
C GLY A 158 -9.50 11.59 3.88
N TYR A 159 -10.18 10.49 3.54
CA TYR A 159 -9.68 9.49 2.61
C TYR A 159 -10.19 9.76 1.19
N GLU A 160 -9.32 9.61 0.21
CA GLU A 160 -9.73 9.66 -1.19
C GLU A 160 -10.53 8.40 -1.55
N CYS A 161 -11.64 8.58 -2.30
CA CYS A 161 -12.52 7.49 -2.71
C CYS A 161 -12.87 7.62 -4.19
N LEU A 162 -12.70 6.54 -4.95
CA LEU A 162 -13.12 6.42 -6.36
C LEU A 162 -14.11 5.28 -6.53
N ALA A 163 -15.14 5.52 -7.31
CA ALA A 163 -16.08 4.51 -7.78
C ALA A 163 -15.70 4.12 -9.21
N VAL A 164 -15.44 2.83 -9.45
CA VAL A 164 -14.94 2.33 -10.74
C VAL A 164 -15.66 1.07 -11.19
N SER A 165 -15.66 0.83 -12.49
CA SER A 165 -15.96 -0.46 -13.09
C SER A 165 -14.86 -0.85 -14.06
N ALA A 166 -14.22 -1.98 -13.78
CA ALA A 166 -13.25 -2.56 -14.71
C ALA A 166 -13.88 -3.04 -16.02
N VAL A 167 -15.18 -3.33 -16.03
CA VAL A 167 -15.92 -3.86 -17.19
C VAL A 167 -16.39 -2.73 -18.10
N THR A 168 -17.03 -1.70 -17.53
CA THR A 168 -17.55 -0.56 -18.30
C THR A 168 -16.55 0.57 -18.45
N HIS A 169 -15.37 0.48 -17.83
CA HIS A 169 -14.34 1.52 -17.76
C HIS A 169 -14.77 2.81 -17.04
N GLN A 170 -15.91 2.81 -16.36
CA GLN A 170 -16.33 3.95 -15.53
C GLN A 170 -15.27 4.26 -14.47
N GLY A 171 -14.90 5.53 -14.29
CA GLY A 171 -13.95 5.99 -13.28
C GLY A 171 -12.49 5.63 -13.55
N MET A 172 -12.16 4.89 -14.62
CA MET A 172 -10.79 4.44 -14.90
C MET A 172 -9.83 5.59 -15.21
N ASP A 173 -10.30 6.66 -15.83
CA ASP A 173 -9.46 7.83 -16.11
C ASP A 173 -9.09 8.59 -14.83
N ALA A 174 -10.04 8.75 -13.91
CA ALA A 174 -9.77 9.31 -12.59
C ALA A 174 -8.76 8.44 -11.82
N LEU A 175 -8.88 7.12 -11.91
CA LEU A 175 -7.93 6.20 -11.30
C LEU A 175 -6.52 6.35 -11.92
N ARG A 176 -6.39 6.44 -13.24
CA ARG A 176 -5.09 6.67 -13.91
C ARG A 176 -4.44 7.97 -13.44
N VAL A 177 -5.22 9.05 -13.34
CA VAL A 177 -4.74 10.35 -12.83
C VAL A 177 -4.28 10.24 -11.38
N ALA A 178 -5.03 9.56 -10.52
CA ALA A 178 -4.69 9.38 -9.11
C ALA A 178 -3.39 8.59 -8.91
N LEU A 179 -3.05 7.67 -9.83
CA LEU A 179 -1.85 6.83 -9.78
C LEU A 179 -0.62 7.47 -10.45
N ALA A 180 -0.82 8.50 -11.28
CA ALA A 180 0.26 9.10 -12.06
C ALA A 180 1.40 9.63 -11.17
N GLY A 181 2.63 9.29 -11.53
CA GLY A 181 3.84 9.71 -10.82
C GLY A 181 4.03 9.07 -9.44
N LYS A 182 3.19 8.10 -9.06
CA LYS A 182 3.23 7.47 -7.73
C LYS A 182 3.65 6.01 -7.80
N ILE A 183 4.38 5.55 -6.80
CA ILE A 183 4.57 4.12 -6.52
C ILE A 183 3.38 3.67 -5.67
N SER A 184 2.50 2.89 -6.28
CA SER A 184 1.24 2.47 -5.69
C SER A 184 1.23 0.98 -5.36
N LEU A 185 0.62 0.61 -4.23
CA LEU A 185 0.42 -0.78 -3.83
C LEU A 185 -1.06 -1.13 -3.91
N PHE A 186 -1.42 -2.20 -4.63
CA PHE A 186 -2.81 -2.69 -4.71
C PHE A 186 -3.08 -3.77 -3.68
N SER A 187 -4.14 -3.60 -2.91
CA SER A 187 -4.63 -4.54 -1.90
C SER A 187 -6.15 -4.72 -1.98
N GLY A 188 -6.67 -5.72 -1.28
CA GLY A 188 -8.11 -6.02 -1.19
C GLY A 188 -8.38 -7.52 -1.17
N ASN A 189 -9.62 -7.91 -0.86
CA ASN A 189 -10.04 -9.30 -0.77
C ASN A 189 -10.00 -10.05 -2.11
N SER A 190 -10.10 -11.38 -2.05
CA SER A 190 -10.26 -12.19 -3.27
C SER A 190 -11.59 -11.84 -3.96
N GLY A 191 -11.60 -11.81 -5.28
CA GLY A 191 -12.82 -11.58 -6.05
C GLY A 191 -13.27 -10.13 -6.23
N VAL A 192 -12.66 -9.13 -5.56
CA VAL A 192 -13.02 -7.70 -5.71
C VAL A 192 -12.58 -7.08 -7.05
N GLY A 193 -11.82 -7.82 -7.87
CA GLY A 193 -11.43 -7.37 -9.21
C GLY A 193 -10.05 -6.71 -9.32
N LYS A 194 -9.16 -6.88 -8.32
CA LYS A 194 -7.79 -6.34 -8.36
C LYS A 194 -7.02 -6.69 -9.63
N SER A 195 -6.96 -7.98 -9.97
CA SER A 195 -6.22 -8.44 -11.15
C SER A 195 -6.80 -7.89 -12.45
N THR A 196 -8.13 -7.71 -12.51
CA THR A 196 -8.78 -7.10 -13.67
C THR A 196 -8.39 -5.64 -13.82
N LEU A 197 -8.44 -4.87 -12.71
CA LEU A 197 -7.99 -3.47 -12.70
C LEU A 197 -6.50 -3.37 -13.05
N LEU A 198 -5.66 -4.22 -12.46
CA LEU A 198 -4.22 -4.25 -12.74
C LEU A 198 -3.96 -4.50 -14.23
N ASN A 199 -4.62 -5.48 -14.83
CA ASN A 199 -4.46 -5.81 -16.25
C ASN A 199 -4.92 -4.70 -17.20
N LEU A 200 -5.86 -3.85 -16.78
CA LEU A 200 -6.30 -2.68 -17.53
C LEU A 200 -5.34 -1.49 -17.38
N LEU A 201 -4.71 -1.36 -16.23
CA LEU A 201 -3.75 -0.30 -15.94
C LEU A 201 -2.37 -0.62 -16.50
N VAL A 202 -1.96 -1.89 -16.43
CA VAL A 202 -0.65 -2.40 -16.85
C VAL A 202 -0.84 -3.65 -17.70
N PRO A 203 -1.03 -3.51 -19.01
CA PRO A 203 -1.26 -4.66 -19.89
C PRO A 203 -0.13 -5.71 -19.87
N GLU A 204 1.10 -5.28 -19.62
CA GLU A 204 2.28 -6.17 -19.52
C GLU A 204 2.21 -7.13 -18.32
N ALA A 205 1.53 -6.76 -17.23
CA ALA A 205 1.33 -7.63 -16.07
C ALA A 205 0.48 -8.87 -16.41
N ARG A 206 -0.43 -8.76 -17.40
CA ARG A 206 -1.29 -9.85 -17.86
C ARG A 206 -0.50 -11.00 -18.47
N ALA A 207 0.51 -10.70 -19.26
CA ALA A 207 1.35 -11.72 -19.92
C ALA A 207 2.10 -12.57 -18.88
N LYS A 208 2.68 -11.92 -17.87
CA LYS A 208 3.42 -12.59 -16.79
C LYS A 208 2.53 -13.44 -15.88
N THR A 209 1.31 -12.98 -15.57
CA THR A 209 0.35 -13.74 -14.77
C THR A 209 -0.09 -15.02 -15.50
N ALA A 210 -0.25 -14.97 -16.83
CA ALA A 210 -0.59 -16.11 -17.65
C ALA A 210 0.55 -17.14 -17.71
N GLU A 211 1.81 -16.72 -17.86
CA GLU A 211 2.98 -17.60 -17.83
C GLU A 211 3.12 -18.31 -16.46
N LEU A 212 2.92 -17.58 -15.36
CA LEU A 212 2.92 -18.17 -14.01
C LEU A 212 1.80 -19.19 -13.82
N SER A 213 0.62 -18.96 -14.37
CA SER A 213 -0.51 -19.89 -14.31
C SER A 213 -0.21 -21.19 -15.07
N LEU A 214 0.42 -21.10 -16.23
CA LEU A 214 0.86 -22.28 -17.01
C LEU A 214 1.96 -23.08 -16.28
N ALA A 215 2.83 -22.42 -15.53
CA ALA A 215 3.84 -23.08 -14.70
C ALA A 215 3.22 -23.77 -13.47
N HIS A 216 2.09 -23.27 -12.96
CA HIS A 216 1.33 -23.88 -11.87
C HIS A 216 0.73 -25.24 -12.25
N ASP A 217 0.21 -25.37 -13.47
CA ASP A 217 -0.34 -26.63 -13.97
C ASP A 217 0.74 -27.71 -14.11
N GLN A 218 2.03 -27.32 -14.09
CA GLN A 218 3.16 -28.24 -14.12
C GLN A 218 3.74 -28.61 -12.73
N GLY A 219 3.05 -28.26 -11.63
CA GLY A 219 3.38 -28.70 -10.27
C GLY A 219 4.61 -28.00 -9.61
N GLN A 220 5.05 -26.87 -10.12
CA GLN A 220 6.08 -26.07 -9.44
C GLN A 220 5.45 -25.19 -8.34
N HIS A 221 5.99 -25.29 -7.12
CA HIS A 221 5.61 -24.41 -6.01
C HIS A 221 5.94 -22.96 -6.35
N THR A 222 4.94 -22.16 -6.66
CA THR A 222 5.10 -20.74 -6.92
C THR A 222 5.35 -20.00 -5.61
N THR A 223 6.61 -19.65 -5.39
CA THR A 223 6.96 -18.59 -4.45
C THR A 223 6.44 -17.30 -5.07
N THR A 224 5.52 -16.67 -4.39
CA THR A 224 4.85 -15.44 -4.83
C THR A 224 5.81 -14.28 -4.70
N PHE A 225 6.33 -13.81 -5.82
CA PHE A 225 7.30 -12.72 -5.87
C PHE A 225 6.60 -11.38 -5.99
N SER A 226 7.10 -10.37 -5.27
CA SER A 226 6.65 -8.99 -5.45
C SER A 226 7.38 -8.37 -6.64
N GLU A 227 6.64 -7.69 -7.50
CA GLU A 227 7.19 -7.01 -8.67
C GLU A 227 6.56 -5.63 -8.86
N LEU A 228 7.35 -4.67 -9.33
CA LEU A 228 6.93 -3.32 -9.66
C LEU A 228 6.75 -3.22 -11.17
N PHE A 229 5.58 -2.80 -11.59
CA PHE A 229 5.20 -2.58 -12.98
C PHE A 229 5.05 -1.08 -13.24
N ASP A 230 5.73 -0.58 -14.25
CA ASP A 230 5.58 0.81 -14.66
C ASP A 230 4.19 1.03 -15.31
N LEU A 231 3.57 2.15 -14.98
CA LEU A 231 2.33 2.58 -15.63
C LEU A 231 2.64 3.17 -17.01
N PRO A 232 1.75 2.99 -18.00
CA PRO A 232 1.86 3.74 -19.25
C PRO A 232 1.69 5.24 -18.99
N PRO A 233 2.30 6.10 -19.83
CA PRO A 233 2.08 7.54 -19.75
C PRO A 233 0.59 7.87 -19.83
N LEU A 234 0.18 8.92 -19.09
CA LEU A 234 -1.20 9.40 -19.19
C LEU A 234 -1.52 9.83 -20.63
N PRO A 235 -2.71 9.48 -21.15
CA PRO A 235 -3.21 10.04 -22.41
C PRO A 235 -3.14 11.56 -22.38
N SER A 236 -2.82 12.19 -23.49
CA SER A 236 -2.67 13.66 -23.58
C SER A 236 -3.91 14.41 -23.10
N ALA A 237 -5.09 13.86 -23.28
CA ALA A 237 -6.37 14.43 -22.82
C ALA A 237 -6.50 14.47 -21.27
N LEU A 238 -5.73 13.67 -20.53
CA LEU A 238 -5.74 13.62 -19.07
C LEU A 238 -4.54 14.33 -18.43
N GLN A 239 -3.62 14.86 -19.25
CA GLN A 239 -2.48 15.64 -18.75
C GLN A 239 -2.98 17.04 -18.39
N VAL A 240 -2.88 17.42 -17.10
CA VAL A 240 -3.10 18.79 -16.69
C VAL A 240 -1.99 19.65 -17.32
N PRO A 241 -2.30 20.73 -18.05
CA PRO A 241 -1.27 21.61 -18.58
C PRO A 241 -0.45 22.13 -17.38
N SER A 242 0.86 21.92 -17.43
CA SER A 242 1.77 22.49 -16.44
C SER A 242 1.64 24.01 -16.53
N SER A 243 0.93 24.63 -15.59
CA SER A 243 0.95 26.08 -15.42
C SER A 243 2.37 26.45 -15.05
N SER A 244 3.11 26.99 -16.04
CA SER A 244 4.38 27.65 -15.80
C SER A 244 4.09 28.79 -14.83
N PRO A 245 4.84 28.94 -13.70
CA PRO A 245 4.74 30.15 -12.92
C PRO A 245 5.28 31.30 -13.78
N ASP A 246 4.40 32.25 -14.08
CA ASP A 246 4.76 33.51 -14.70
C ASP A 246 5.94 34.13 -13.96
N SER A 247 7.02 34.28 -14.69
CA SER A 247 8.21 35.00 -14.26
C SER A 247 7.95 36.51 -14.22
N SER A 248 7.58 37.03 -13.05
CA SER A 248 7.72 38.48 -12.78
C SER A 248 8.12 38.73 -11.34
N SER A 249 9.42 39.17 -11.21
CA SER A 249 10.00 40.06 -10.20
C SER A 249 9.90 39.67 -8.72
N SER A 250 10.95 39.51 -7.93
CA SER A 250 12.08 40.36 -7.59
C SER A 250 13.06 39.61 -6.64
N PRO A 251 14.34 40.02 -6.45
CA PRO A 251 15.34 39.28 -5.72
C PRO A 251 15.28 39.58 -4.23
N GLY A 252 15.12 38.54 -3.42
CA GLY A 252 15.22 38.60 -1.95
C GLY A 252 15.88 37.32 -1.43
N THR A 253 17.11 37.51 -0.95
CA THR A 253 18.00 36.55 -0.30
C THR A 253 17.38 35.76 0.83
N SER A 254 17.48 34.44 0.79
CA SER A 254 17.82 33.58 1.93
C SER A 254 18.02 32.13 1.44
N ASP A 255 19.22 31.59 1.75
CA ASP A 255 19.65 30.23 1.50
C ASP A 255 18.76 29.20 2.23
N VAL A 256 17.75 28.68 1.53
CA VAL A 256 17.13 27.42 1.87
C VAL A 256 17.27 26.56 0.61
N GLN A 257 18.17 25.60 0.69
CA GLN A 257 18.39 24.62 -0.35
C GLN A 257 17.07 23.91 -0.67
N PRO A 258 16.54 24.00 -1.90
CA PRO A 258 15.32 23.26 -2.25
C PRO A 258 15.60 21.76 -2.14
N PRO A 259 14.61 20.94 -1.72
CA PRO A 259 14.76 19.49 -1.72
C PRO A 259 15.14 19.04 -3.12
N ALA A 260 16.15 18.18 -3.21
CA ALA A 260 16.74 17.68 -4.45
C ALA A 260 15.69 17.39 -5.49
N ALA A 261 15.86 17.98 -6.68
CA ALA A 261 15.01 17.78 -7.84
C ALA A 261 14.76 16.28 -8.02
N GLN A 262 13.51 15.88 -7.93
CA GLN A 262 13.08 14.52 -8.21
C GLN A 262 13.45 14.24 -9.67
N SER A 263 14.30 13.24 -9.89
CA SER A 263 14.61 12.69 -11.21
C SER A 263 13.31 12.43 -11.98
N PRO A 264 13.28 12.53 -13.34
CA PRO A 264 12.06 12.33 -14.11
C PRO A 264 11.48 10.96 -13.77
N ILE A 265 10.50 10.99 -12.88
CA ILE A 265 9.82 9.79 -12.41
C ILE A 265 9.09 9.22 -13.60
N SER A 266 9.32 7.94 -13.86
CA SER A 266 8.42 7.02 -14.55
C SER A 266 6.97 7.50 -14.39
N PRO A 267 6.09 7.36 -15.37
CA PRO A 267 4.69 7.82 -15.33
C PRO A 267 3.90 7.35 -14.09
N GLY A 268 4.52 6.62 -13.22
CA GLY A 268 4.03 5.97 -12.00
C GLY A 268 4.28 4.48 -12.09
N ALA A 269 4.09 3.76 -10.97
CA ALA A 269 4.28 2.32 -10.95
C ALA A 269 3.32 1.64 -9.96
N ILE A 270 2.99 0.38 -10.22
CA ILE A 270 2.20 -0.45 -9.31
C ILE A 270 3.08 -1.60 -8.82
N ILE A 271 3.14 -1.77 -7.49
CA ILE A 271 3.72 -2.96 -6.87
C ILE A 271 2.60 -4.00 -6.77
N ASP A 272 2.76 -5.12 -7.49
CA ASP A 272 1.91 -6.28 -7.31
C ASP A 272 2.55 -7.20 -6.25
N THR A 273 1.77 -7.51 -5.25
CA THR A 273 2.18 -8.39 -4.16
C THR A 273 1.15 -9.52 -4.05
N PRO A 274 1.33 -10.61 -4.80
CA PRO A 274 0.41 -11.73 -4.76
C PRO A 274 0.24 -12.27 -3.33
N GLY A 275 -1.02 -12.47 -2.90
CA GLY A 275 -1.34 -13.06 -1.60
C GLY A 275 -1.39 -12.11 -0.40
N ILE A 276 -1.33 -10.80 -0.59
CA ILE A 276 -1.70 -9.88 0.49
C ILE A 276 -3.24 -9.84 0.60
N ARG A 277 -3.77 -10.67 1.50
CA ARG A 277 -5.17 -10.64 1.92
C ARG A 277 -5.38 -9.64 3.07
N GLY A 278 -4.83 -8.44 2.95
CA GLY A 278 -4.84 -7.40 3.98
C GLY A 278 -3.44 -7.02 4.46
N PHE A 279 -3.28 -5.82 4.97
CA PHE A 279 -2.12 -5.43 5.76
C PHE A 279 -2.04 -6.36 6.98
N GLY A 280 -0.83 -6.78 7.34
CA GLY A 280 -0.64 -7.57 8.54
C GLY A 280 -1.25 -6.84 9.74
N THR A 281 -2.00 -7.58 10.55
CA THR A 281 -2.44 -7.09 11.84
C THR A 281 -1.20 -6.72 12.65
N PHE A 282 -1.18 -5.49 13.13
CA PHE A 282 -0.09 -4.95 13.95
C PHE A 282 -0.18 -5.45 15.37
N ASP A 283 0.98 -5.55 16.02
CA ASP A 283 1.08 -5.51 17.47
C ASP A 283 1.01 -4.04 17.92
N PHE A 284 -0.14 -3.40 17.74
CA PHE A 284 -0.35 -2.10 18.38
C PHE A 284 -0.47 -2.31 19.89
N GLU A 285 0.14 -1.45 20.69
CA GLU A 285 -0.27 -1.37 22.07
C GLU A 285 -1.74 -0.94 22.14
N ARG A 286 -2.48 -1.47 23.12
CA ARG A 286 -3.94 -1.26 23.22
C ARG A 286 -4.29 0.23 23.20
N GLU A 287 -3.48 1.04 23.87
CA GLU A 287 -3.62 2.48 23.99
C GLU A 287 -3.35 3.23 22.67
N GLU A 288 -2.61 2.61 21.75
CA GLU A 288 -2.25 3.23 20.47
C GLU A 288 -3.30 3.02 19.37
N VAL A 289 -4.17 2.01 19.49
CA VAL A 289 -5.12 1.66 18.41
C VAL A 289 -5.99 2.86 18.03
N SER A 290 -6.47 3.65 19.01
CA SER A 290 -7.29 4.83 18.77
C SER A 290 -6.55 5.92 17.99
N HIS A 291 -5.22 5.96 18.04
CA HIS A 291 -4.40 6.93 17.33
C HIS A 291 -4.43 6.75 15.82
N TYR A 292 -4.78 5.56 15.35
CA TYR A 292 -4.86 5.20 13.93
C TYR A 292 -6.27 5.31 13.35
N PHE A 293 -7.23 5.78 14.16
CA PHE A 293 -8.55 6.18 13.72
C PHE A 293 -8.64 7.71 13.83
N ARG A 294 -8.60 8.41 12.72
CA ARG A 294 -8.44 9.88 12.65
C ARG A 294 -9.44 10.62 13.53
N GLU A 295 -10.72 10.24 13.46
CA GLU A 295 -11.80 10.81 14.24
C GLU A 295 -11.66 10.50 15.73
N LEU A 296 -11.32 9.26 16.09
CA LEU A 296 -11.12 8.87 17.48
C LEU A 296 -9.91 9.59 18.08
N PHE A 297 -8.82 9.70 17.32
CA PHE A 297 -7.63 10.42 17.76
C PHE A 297 -7.90 11.91 17.99
N GLN A 298 -8.65 12.54 17.08
CA GLN A 298 -8.96 13.96 17.17
C GLN A 298 -9.85 14.25 18.39
N ILE A 299 -10.95 13.51 18.55
CA ILE A 299 -11.92 13.67 19.64
C ILE A 299 -11.33 13.17 20.96
N GLY A 300 -10.51 12.13 20.92
CA GLY A 300 -9.86 11.54 22.09
C GLY A 300 -8.99 12.52 22.89
N ARG A 301 -8.49 13.59 22.26
CA ARG A 301 -7.74 14.66 22.94
C ARG A 301 -8.56 15.40 24.00
N GLU A 302 -9.89 15.33 23.91
CA GLU A 302 -10.82 15.94 24.86
C GLU A 302 -11.20 14.99 26.02
N CYS A 303 -10.68 13.75 26.01
CA CYS A 303 -10.92 12.81 27.09
C CYS A 303 -10.25 13.27 28.38
N ARG A 304 -10.93 12.98 29.51
CA ARG A 304 -10.42 13.31 30.85
C ARG A 304 -9.08 12.62 31.16
N PHE A 305 -8.88 11.41 30.64
CA PHE A 305 -7.69 10.58 30.92
C PHE A 305 -6.84 10.46 29.64
N GLY A 306 -5.53 10.70 29.76
CA GLY A 306 -4.59 10.65 28.62
C GLY A 306 -4.37 9.24 28.05
N ASN A 307 -4.69 8.19 28.82
CA ASN A 307 -4.63 6.78 28.43
C ASN A 307 -6.02 6.16 28.22
N CYS A 308 -7.02 6.98 27.86
CA CYS A 308 -8.39 6.53 27.63
C CYS A 308 -8.43 5.53 26.46
N THR A 309 -8.95 4.34 26.70
CA THR A 309 -9.19 3.32 25.66
C THR A 309 -10.59 3.45 25.04
N HIS A 310 -11.36 4.48 25.43
CA HIS A 310 -12.70 4.78 24.90
C HIS A 310 -13.72 3.64 25.06
N THR A 311 -13.49 2.73 26.00
CA THR A 311 -14.38 1.58 26.27
C THR A 311 -15.31 1.85 27.45
N ASN A 312 -14.76 1.94 28.67
CA ASN A 312 -15.54 2.04 29.91
C ASN A 312 -15.21 3.26 30.77
N GLU A 313 -14.30 4.12 30.32
CA GLU A 313 -13.84 5.26 31.11
C GLU A 313 -14.93 6.32 31.28
N PRO A 314 -15.15 6.84 32.50
CA PRO A 314 -16.14 7.88 32.76
C PRO A 314 -15.68 9.21 32.13
N GLY A 315 -16.64 9.91 31.49
CA GLY A 315 -16.36 11.19 30.84
C GLY A 315 -15.51 11.05 29.54
N CYS A 316 -15.60 9.92 28.86
CA CYS A 316 -14.96 9.71 27.58
C CYS A 316 -15.61 10.56 26.48
N ALA A 317 -14.82 11.43 25.82
CA ALA A 317 -15.30 12.30 24.76
C ALA A 317 -15.72 11.50 23.51
N VAL A 318 -15.00 10.43 23.18
CA VAL A 318 -15.33 9.55 22.05
C VAL A 318 -16.67 8.87 22.23
N LYS A 319 -16.99 8.36 23.43
CA LYS A 319 -18.32 7.77 23.71
C LYS A 319 -19.44 8.80 23.61
N LYS A 320 -19.20 10.01 24.11
CA LYS A 320 -20.16 11.11 23.98
C LYS A 320 -20.39 11.46 22.51
N ALA A 321 -19.34 11.53 21.71
CA ALA A 321 -19.43 11.80 20.28
C ALA A 321 -20.15 10.66 19.53
N LEU A 322 -19.96 9.41 19.95
CA LEU A 322 -20.72 8.27 19.42
C LEU A 322 -22.23 8.40 19.73
N ASP A 323 -22.58 8.72 20.98
CA ASP A 323 -23.97 8.93 21.40
C ASP A 323 -24.64 10.10 20.65
N ASN A 324 -23.85 11.11 20.26
CA ASN A 324 -24.29 12.26 19.45
C ASN A 324 -24.28 11.99 17.94
N HIS A 325 -23.92 10.78 17.48
CA HIS A 325 -23.76 10.44 16.06
C HIS A 325 -22.68 11.24 15.30
N GLU A 326 -21.70 11.80 16.00
CA GLU A 326 -20.54 12.48 15.41
C GLU A 326 -19.48 11.47 14.94
N ILE A 327 -19.51 10.24 15.46
CA ILE A 327 -18.69 9.10 15.03
C ILE A 327 -19.62 8.02 14.47
N ALA A 328 -19.30 7.48 13.31
CA ALA A 328 -20.05 6.36 12.74
C ALA A 328 -19.90 5.10 13.62
N GLU A 329 -21.01 4.46 13.96
CA GLU A 329 -21.02 3.25 14.78
C GLU A 329 -20.15 2.13 14.18
N SER A 330 -20.19 1.94 12.85
CA SER A 330 -19.35 0.96 12.14
C SER A 330 -17.86 1.17 12.41
N ARG A 331 -17.40 2.43 12.46
CA ARG A 331 -16.02 2.78 12.75
C ARG A 331 -15.64 2.46 14.19
N TYR A 332 -16.52 2.77 15.12
CA TYR A 332 -16.30 2.45 16.53
C TYR A 332 -16.29 0.93 16.77
N LEU A 333 -17.19 0.18 16.13
CA LEU A 333 -17.19 -1.29 16.17
C LEU A 333 -15.92 -1.89 15.58
N SER A 334 -15.43 -1.36 14.47
CA SER A 334 -14.16 -1.75 13.89
C SER A 334 -12.99 -1.50 14.84
N TYR A 335 -12.97 -0.35 15.51
CA TYR A 335 -12.00 -0.03 16.55
C TYR A 335 -12.03 -1.04 17.70
N LEU A 336 -13.22 -1.34 18.26
CA LEU A 336 -13.37 -2.32 19.33
C LEU A 336 -12.86 -3.70 18.89
N SER A 337 -13.18 -4.13 17.66
CA SER A 337 -12.72 -5.42 17.15
C SER A 337 -11.18 -5.51 17.06
N MET A 338 -10.48 -4.38 16.86
CA MET A 338 -9.02 -4.34 16.89
C MET A 338 -8.43 -4.40 18.31
N LEU A 339 -9.18 -3.89 19.30
CA LEU A 339 -8.79 -4.02 20.71
C LEU A 339 -8.91 -5.46 21.20
N ASP A 340 -9.93 -6.20 20.74
CA ASP A 340 -10.21 -7.57 21.16
C ASP A 340 -9.23 -8.59 20.55
N ASP A 341 -8.68 -8.33 19.36
CA ASP A 341 -7.70 -9.23 18.70
C ASP A 341 -6.46 -9.55 19.55
N LYS A 342 -6.17 -8.75 20.57
CA LYS A 342 -5.03 -8.98 21.49
C LYS A 342 -5.32 -9.94 22.61
N ASP A 343 -6.56 -10.03 23.03
CA ASP A 343 -6.95 -10.94 24.11
C ASP A 343 -7.08 -12.39 23.62
N GLU A 344 -7.27 -12.59 22.31
CA GLU A 344 -7.44 -13.91 21.71
C GLU A 344 -6.26 -14.37 20.83
N GLY A 345 -5.07 -14.46 21.38
CA GLY A 345 -3.91 -15.07 20.70
C GLY A 345 -4.11 -16.51 20.22
N LYS A 346 -5.35 -17.03 20.13
CA LYS A 346 -5.67 -18.44 19.87
C LYS A 346 -6.75 -18.75 18.83
N TYR A 347 -7.50 -17.81 18.33
CA TYR A 347 -8.56 -18.14 17.36
C TYR A 347 -8.36 -17.48 16.01
N ARG A 348 -7.73 -18.25 15.10
CA ARG A 348 -7.90 -18.05 13.66
C ARG A 348 -9.02 -18.99 13.23
N GLU A 349 -10.17 -18.41 12.88
CA GLU A 349 -11.14 -19.16 12.10
C GLU A 349 -10.54 -19.57 10.76
N LYS A 350 -10.64 -20.86 10.48
CA LYS A 350 -10.33 -21.47 9.19
C LYS A 350 -11.45 -21.07 8.22
N TYR A 351 -11.14 -20.26 7.24
CA TYR A 351 -11.93 -20.14 6.03
C TYR A 351 -11.05 -20.43 4.81
#